data_0d7c70378db5bb59c178b8d2d6f8c313
#
_entry.id   0d7c70378db5bb59c178b8d2d6f8c313
#
_cell.length_a   1.000
_cell.length_b   1.000
_cell.length_c   1.000
_cell.angle_alpha   90.00
_cell.angle_beta   90.00
_cell.angle_gamma   90.00
#
_symmetry.space_group_name_H-M   'P 1'
#
loop_
_entity.id
_entity.type
_entity.pdbx_description
1 polymer ?
#
loop_
_entity_poly.entity_id
_entity_poly.type
_entity_poly.pdbx_seq_one_letter_code
_entity_poly.pdbx_strand_id
1 'polypeptide(L)' 'MIDRKRALEIAQENAGKAYRDLSVYDVLIRLQDSNWHVDYSLKDKHLDGGGPHYIISAETGEILEMRFEQ' A
#
# COMPACT_ATOMS: atom_id res chain seq x y z
N MET A 1 -5.10 7.70 -16.48
CA MET A 1 -4.78 6.52 -15.64
C MET A 1 -3.49 6.78 -14.88
N ILE A 2 -3.47 6.49 -13.60
CA ILE A 2 -2.23 6.65 -12.82
C ILE A 2 -1.34 5.43 -13.04
N ASP A 3 -0.03 5.64 -12.94
CA ASP A 3 0.94 4.57 -13.08
C ASP A 3 1.32 3.97 -11.72
N ARG A 4 2.17 2.95 -11.76
CA ARG A 4 2.61 2.24 -10.56
C ARG A 4 3.29 3.17 -9.56
N LYS A 5 4.14 4.07 -10.05
CA LYS A 5 4.87 5.00 -9.21
C LYS A 5 3.91 5.92 -8.46
N ARG A 6 2.90 6.44 -9.16
CA ARG A 6 1.91 7.32 -8.54
C ARG A 6 1.07 6.56 -7.52
N ALA A 7 0.69 5.32 -7.82
CA ALA A 7 -0.05 4.49 -6.87
C ALA A 7 0.75 4.30 -5.57
N LEU A 8 2.04 4.04 -5.69
CA LEU A 8 2.91 3.90 -4.52
C LEU A 8 3.01 5.20 -3.74
N GLU A 9 3.13 6.34 -4.42
CA GLU A 9 3.16 7.64 -3.76
C GLU A 9 1.90 7.91 -2.95
N ILE A 10 0.74 7.60 -3.53
CA ILE A 10 -0.55 7.77 -2.85
C ILE A 10 -0.61 6.90 -1.59
N ALA A 11 -0.22 5.62 -1.72
CA ALA A 11 -0.21 4.70 -0.60
C ALA A 11 0.76 5.16 0.50
N GLN A 12 1.97 5.57 0.12
CA GLN A 12 2.98 6.02 1.08
C GLN A 12 2.57 7.28 1.81
N GLU A 13 1.96 8.22 1.11
CA GLU A 13 1.47 9.44 1.73
C GLU A 13 0.41 9.13 2.79
N ASN A 14 -0.52 8.26 2.45
CA ASN A 14 -1.57 7.87 3.39
C ASN A 14 -1.02 7.06 4.56
N ALA A 15 -0.15 6.07 4.27
CA ALA A 15 0.44 5.22 5.30
C ALA A 15 1.32 6.02 6.25
N GLY A 16 2.01 7.05 5.76
CA GLY A 16 2.86 7.91 6.59
C GLY A 16 2.13 8.66 7.68
N LYS A 17 0.81 8.79 7.56
CA LYS A 17 0.00 9.41 8.60
C LYS A 17 -0.23 8.48 9.80
N ALA A 18 -0.15 7.16 9.59
CA ALA A 18 -0.42 6.16 10.61
C ALA A 18 0.84 5.44 11.07
N TYR A 19 1.86 5.37 10.25
CA TYR A 19 3.09 4.62 10.53
C TYR A 19 4.30 5.56 10.46
N ARG A 20 5.15 5.49 11.46
CA ARG A 20 6.34 6.35 11.53
C ARG A 20 7.41 5.98 10.53
N ASP A 21 7.57 4.68 10.32
CA ASP A 21 8.68 4.16 9.53
C ASP A 21 8.18 3.06 8.60
N LEU A 22 8.14 3.36 7.32
CA LEU A 22 7.72 2.40 6.31
C LEU A 22 8.88 1.56 5.79
N SER A 23 10.12 1.85 6.22
CA SER A 23 11.28 1.11 5.74
C SER A 23 11.34 -0.33 6.26
N VAL A 24 10.57 -0.64 7.32
CA VAL A 24 10.48 -1.99 7.87
C VAL A 24 9.61 -2.91 7.04
N TYR A 25 8.94 -2.39 6.02
CA TYR A 25 8.03 -3.16 5.17
C TYR A 25 8.59 -3.36 3.77
N ASP A 26 8.30 -4.52 3.21
CA ASP A 26 8.36 -4.74 1.77
C ASP A 26 7.01 -4.33 1.18
N VAL A 27 7.01 -3.85 -0.04
CA VAL A 27 5.79 -3.47 -0.71
C VAL A 27 5.62 -4.27 -1.99
N LEU A 28 4.43 -4.83 -2.19
CA LEU A 28 4.05 -5.51 -3.41
C LEU A 28 2.95 -4.71 -4.08
N ILE A 29 3.15 -4.35 -5.34
CA ILE A 29 2.20 -3.56 -6.11
C ILE A 29 1.75 -4.36 -7.31
N ARG A 30 0.44 -4.56 -7.46
CA ARG A 30 -0.15 -5.31 -8.57
C ARG A 30 -1.28 -4.52 -9.20
N LEU A 31 -1.42 -4.64 -10.51
CA LEU A 31 -2.58 -4.11 -11.22
C LEU A 31 -3.56 -5.26 -11.44
N GLN A 32 -4.77 -5.13 -10.93
CA GLN A 32 -5.80 -6.15 -11.03
C GLN A 32 -7.16 -5.48 -11.12
N ASP A 33 -7.96 -5.88 -12.11
CA ASP A 33 -9.32 -5.35 -12.32
C ASP A 33 -9.35 -3.82 -12.38
N SER A 34 -8.38 -3.25 -13.09
CA SER A 34 -8.24 -1.79 -13.27
C SER A 34 -7.94 -1.04 -11.98
N ASN A 35 -7.46 -1.73 -10.95
CA ASN A 35 -7.08 -1.13 -9.67
C ASN A 35 -5.67 -1.54 -9.28
N TRP A 36 -4.97 -0.63 -8.62
CA TRP A 36 -3.67 -0.91 -8.05
C TRP A 36 -3.85 -1.48 -6.64
N HIS A 37 -3.28 -2.66 -6.41
CA HIS A 37 -3.24 -3.28 -5.09
C HIS A 37 -1.85 -3.07 -4.52
N VAL A 38 -1.78 -2.37 -3.39
CA VAL A 38 -0.51 -2.05 -2.72
C VAL A 38 -0.52 -2.71 -1.37
N ASP A 39 0.33 -3.72 -1.19
CA ASP A 39 0.37 -4.52 0.03
C ASP A 39 1.73 -4.36 0.71
N TYR A 40 1.71 -3.93 1.95
CA TYR A 40 2.91 -3.82 2.78
C TYR A 40 2.99 -5.04 3.70
N SER A 41 4.17 -5.64 3.78
CA SER A 41 4.43 -6.75 4.69
C SER A 41 5.76 -6.55 5.39
N LEU A 42 5.84 -7.01 6.65
CA LEU A 42 7.07 -6.86 7.41
C LEU A 42 8.22 -7.63 6.76
N LYS A 43 9.37 -6.98 6.65
CA LYS A 43 10.59 -7.61 6.13
C LYS A 43 11.07 -8.72 7.05
N ASP A 44 10.95 -8.49 8.36
CA ASP A 44 11.37 -9.46 9.36
C ASP A 44 10.26 -10.49 9.58
N LYS A 45 10.50 -11.71 9.11
CA LYS A 45 9.53 -12.80 9.19
C LYS A 45 9.31 -13.32 10.60
N HIS A 46 10.14 -12.91 11.55
CA HIS A 46 9.99 -13.27 12.96
C HIS A 46 9.03 -12.36 13.70
N LEU A 47 8.67 -11.22 13.11
CA LEU A 47 7.71 -10.30 13.71
C LEU A 47 6.30 -10.67 13.27
N ASP A 48 5.37 -10.59 14.22
CA ASP A 48 3.95 -10.80 13.94
C ASP A 48 3.31 -9.51 13.46
N GLY A 49 2.21 -9.68 12.71
CA GLY A 49 1.45 -8.58 12.20
C GLY A 49 1.77 -8.26 10.76
N GLY A 50 1.02 -7.34 10.20
CA GLY A 50 1.18 -6.92 8.82
C GLY A 50 1.27 -5.41 8.72
N GLY A 51 1.37 -4.95 7.49
CA GLY A 51 1.34 -3.53 7.20
C GLY A 51 0.00 -3.13 6.61
N PRO A 52 -0.09 -1.88 6.15
CA PRO A 52 -1.31 -1.42 5.49
C PRO A 52 -1.48 -2.06 4.12
N HIS A 53 -2.74 -2.18 3.69
CA HIS A 53 -3.10 -2.68 2.37
C HIS A 53 -4.03 -1.69 1.71
N TYR A 54 -3.79 -1.39 0.46
CA TYR A 54 -4.58 -0.40 -0.29
C TYR A 54 -5.07 -0.97 -1.60
N ILE A 55 -6.28 -0.57 -1.98
CA ILE A 55 -6.77 -0.72 -3.35
C ILE A 55 -7.04 0.69 -3.86
N ILE A 56 -6.36 1.06 -4.94
CA ILE A 56 -6.39 2.41 -5.49
C ILE A 56 -6.87 2.34 -6.93
N SER A 57 -7.86 3.15 -7.27
CA SER A 57 -8.35 3.23 -8.64
C SER A 57 -7.23 3.64 -9.60
N ALA A 58 -6.99 2.84 -10.62
CA ALA A 58 -5.99 3.19 -11.64
C ALA A 58 -6.48 4.36 -12.50
N GLU A 59 -7.78 4.58 -12.58
CA GLU A 59 -8.33 5.68 -13.37
C GLU A 59 -8.20 7.02 -12.68
N THR A 60 -8.50 7.08 -11.39
CA THR A 60 -8.63 8.34 -10.66
C THR A 60 -7.58 8.57 -9.60
N GLY A 61 -6.94 7.50 -9.11
CA GLY A 61 -6.02 7.60 -7.99
C GLY A 61 -6.72 7.60 -6.63
N GLU A 62 -8.05 7.43 -6.63
CA GLU A 62 -8.80 7.38 -5.38
C GLU A 62 -8.52 6.10 -4.63
N ILE A 63 -8.35 6.20 -3.31
CA ILE A 63 -8.21 5.04 -2.44
C ILE A 63 -9.60 4.44 -2.24
N LEU A 64 -9.82 3.25 -2.82
CA LEU A 64 -11.10 2.58 -2.76
C LEU A 64 -11.25 1.74 -1.51
N GLU A 65 -10.15 1.19 -1.02
CA GLU A 65 -10.15 0.39 0.20
C GLU A 65 -8.79 0.52 0.86
N MET A 66 -8.79 0.58 2.17
CA MET A 66 -7.57 0.48 2.94
C MET A 66 -7.81 -0.34 4.19
N ARG A 67 -6.82 -1.18 4.54
CA ARG A 67 -6.87 -2.01 5.72
C ARG A 67 -5.54 -1.94 6.43
N PHE A 68 -5.59 -1.85 7.74
CA PHE A 68 -4.41 -1.86 8.58
C PHE A 68 -4.42 -3.15 9.41
N GLU A 69 -3.47 -4.02 9.14
CA GLU A 69 -3.33 -5.27 9.89
C GLU A 69 -2.34 -5.08 11.04
N GLN A 70 -2.61 -5.75 12.12
CA GLN A 70 -1.75 -5.70 13.30
C GLN A 70 -1.02 -7.00 13.51
#